data_94dcd3bc9e31b375d3082c5f54b67d70
#
_entry.id   94dcd3bc9e31b375d3082c5f54b67d70
#
_cell.length_a   1.000
_cell.length_b   1.000
_cell.length_c   1.000
_cell.angle_alpha   90.00
_cell.angle_beta   90.00
_cell.angle_gamma   90.00
#
_symmetry.space_group_name_H-M   'P 1'
#
loop_
_entity.id
_entity.type
_entity.pdbx_description
1 polymer ?
#
loop_
_entity_poly.entity_id
_entity_poly.type
_entity_poly.pdbx_seq_one_letter_code
_entity_poly.pdbx_strand_id
1 'polypeptide(L)'
;MESIREFRGTAAVGAILALLLVGTVAVAELAKWDQARVTQIAEEFQKAIKDLRKEIQAAPPVTNPARQRSLYVAQDDIRIMTNTATLLANKLKAGEGREETFAAWRRLGLLRREFEEDARKADIEDAIMAKILKAGELLIRLTPYYQSEEEASD
;
A
#
# COMPACT_ATOMS: atom_id res chain seq x y z
N MET A 1 -35.87 73.17 -39.66
CA MET A 1 -34.42 73.41 -39.49
C MET A 1 -33.97 72.59 -38.35
N GLU A 2 -33.21 71.57 -38.78
CA GLU A 2 -32.01 71.07 -38.14
C GLU A 2 -32.21 70.30 -36.78
N SER A 3 -31.69 69.22 -36.53
CA SER A 3 -30.68 68.36 -37.18
C SER A 3 -30.70 67.02 -36.47
N ILE A 4 -30.77 66.00 -37.24
CA ILE A 4 -30.68 64.63 -36.79
C ILE A 4 -29.22 64.36 -36.44
N ARG A 5 -28.93 63.88 -35.25
CA ARG A 5 -27.66 63.20 -34.95
C ARG A 5 -27.95 61.79 -34.46
N GLU A 6 -27.68 60.89 -35.37
CA GLU A 6 -27.57 59.48 -35.11
C GLU A 6 -26.47 59.20 -34.07
N PHE A 7 -26.83 58.46 -33.08
CA PHE A 7 -25.84 57.83 -32.17
C PHE A 7 -25.83 56.34 -32.43
N ARG A 8 -24.91 55.93 -33.24
CA ARG A 8 -24.59 54.54 -33.45
C ARG A 8 -23.94 53.98 -32.18
N GLY A 9 -24.69 53.25 -31.33
CA GLY A 9 -24.16 52.46 -30.24
C GLY A 9 -23.76 51.09 -30.76
N THR A 10 -22.48 50.86 -30.87
CA THR A 10 -21.92 49.55 -31.16
C THR A 10 -22.14 48.63 -29.96
N ALA A 11 -23.02 47.64 -30.13
CA ALA A 11 -23.17 46.57 -29.18
C ALA A 11 -21.92 45.67 -29.22
N ALA A 12 -21.12 45.75 -28.18
CA ALA A 12 -20.02 44.84 -27.93
C ALA A 12 -20.62 43.52 -27.41
N VAL A 13 -20.70 42.56 -28.30
CA VAL A 13 -21.02 41.15 -27.91
C VAL A 13 -19.80 40.58 -27.21
N GLY A 14 -19.84 40.59 -25.88
CA GLY A 14 -18.86 39.90 -25.05
C GLY A 14 -19.14 38.39 -25.10
N ALA A 15 -18.36 37.69 -25.92
CA ALA A 15 -18.32 36.22 -25.87
C ALA A 15 -17.66 35.78 -24.57
N ILE A 16 -18.46 35.36 -23.59
CA ILE A 16 -18.00 34.68 -22.42
C ILE A 16 -17.66 33.25 -22.85
N LEU A 17 -16.35 33.02 -23.08
CA LEU A 17 -15.80 31.69 -23.30
C LEU A 17 -15.74 31.02 -21.92
N ALA A 18 -16.82 30.31 -21.55
CA ALA A 18 -16.80 29.44 -20.39
C ALA A 18 -15.86 28.26 -20.69
N LEU A 19 -14.63 28.36 -20.22
CA LEU A 19 -13.67 27.25 -20.22
C LEU A 19 -14.19 26.22 -19.20
N LEU A 20 -14.94 25.24 -19.70
CA LEU A 20 -15.24 24.02 -18.98
C LEU A 20 -13.92 23.27 -18.80
N LEU A 21 -13.24 23.54 -17.68
CA LEU A 21 -12.21 22.65 -17.14
C LEU A 21 -12.94 21.36 -16.73
N VAL A 22 -13.11 20.44 -17.67
CA VAL A 22 -13.40 19.06 -17.38
C VAL A 22 -12.13 18.53 -16.72
N GLY A 23 -12.09 18.64 -15.39
CA GLY A 23 -11.12 17.92 -14.60
C GLY A 23 -11.35 16.43 -14.89
N THR A 24 -10.50 15.86 -15.74
CA THR A 24 -10.40 14.40 -15.83
C THR A 24 -9.90 13.95 -14.46
N VAL A 25 -10.82 13.46 -13.64
CA VAL A 25 -10.47 12.65 -12.49
C VAL A 25 -9.73 11.45 -13.09
N ALA A 26 -8.41 11.44 -13.00
CA ALA A 26 -7.64 10.28 -13.35
C ALA A 26 -8.03 9.21 -12.33
N VAL A 27 -8.98 8.36 -12.70
CA VAL A 27 -9.24 7.12 -11.97
C VAL A 27 -7.92 6.36 -12.05
N ALA A 28 -7.26 6.20 -10.92
CA ALA A 28 -5.99 5.48 -10.87
C ALA A 28 -6.29 4.04 -11.27
N GLU A 29 -5.92 3.73 -12.51
CA GLU A 29 -6.15 2.44 -13.12
C GLU A 29 -5.20 1.43 -12.47
N LEU A 30 -5.69 0.22 -12.19
CA LEU A 30 -4.87 -0.90 -11.74
C LEU A 30 -3.65 -1.07 -12.66
N ALA A 31 -2.47 -1.23 -12.08
CA ALA A 31 -1.29 -1.52 -12.87
C ALA A 31 -1.50 -2.80 -13.71
N LYS A 32 -0.99 -2.75 -14.94
CA LYS A 32 -1.00 -3.94 -15.81
C LYS A 32 -0.29 -5.08 -15.08
N TRP A 33 -0.96 -6.24 -15.02
CA TRP A 33 -0.39 -7.41 -14.36
C TRP A 33 0.92 -7.86 -15.04
N ASP A 34 1.96 -7.93 -14.26
CA ASP A 34 3.29 -8.41 -14.66
C ASP A 34 3.66 -9.55 -13.72
N GLN A 35 3.43 -10.80 -14.17
CA GLN A 35 3.67 -12.00 -13.37
C GLN A 35 5.10 -12.08 -12.84
N ALA A 36 6.08 -11.79 -13.67
CA ALA A 36 7.49 -11.88 -13.27
C ALA A 36 7.83 -10.86 -12.19
N ARG A 37 7.36 -9.62 -12.36
CA ARG A 37 7.59 -8.52 -11.42
C ARG A 37 6.90 -8.75 -10.08
N VAL A 38 5.63 -9.14 -10.10
CA VAL A 38 4.84 -9.42 -8.89
C VAL A 38 5.44 -10.60 -8.13
N THR A 39 5.84 -11.65 -8.83
CA THR A 39 6.51 -12.81 -8.22
C THR A 39 7.82 -12.40 -7.56
N GLN A 40 8.67 -11.62 -8.26
CA GLN A 40 9.92 -11.13 -7.70
C GLN A 40 9.71 -10.35 -6.39
N ILE A 41 8.77 -9.39 -6.37
CA ILE A 41 8.49 -8.59 -5.17
C ILE A 41 7.99 -9.48 -4.03
N ALA A 42 7.12 -10.45 -4.32
CA ALA A 42 6.61 -11.37 -3.31
C ALA A 42 7.71 -12.26 -2.71
N GLU A 43 8.69 -12.70 -3.52
CA GLU A 43 9.86 -13.45 -3.05
C GLU A 43 10.79 -12.60 -2.19
N GLU A 44 11.04 -11.35 -2.59
CA GLU A 44 11.82 -10.39 -1.81
C GLU A 44 11.15 -10.15 -0.44
N PHE A 45 9.83 -9.97 -0.43
CA PHE A 45 9.04 -9.83 0.79
C PHE A 45 9.11 -11.10 1.66
N GLN A 46 8.88 -12.27 1.07
CA GLN A 46 8.97 -13.55 1.78
C GLN A 46 10.32 -13.73 2.46
N LYS A 47 11.42 -13.40 1.77
CA LYS A 47 12.77 -13.46 2.33
C LYS A 47 12.94 -12.49 3.49
N ALA A 48 12.53 -11.24 3.30
CA ALA A 48 12.64 -10.21 4.34
C ALA A 48 11.89 -10.60 5.61
N ILE A 49 10.67 -11.14 5.49
CA ILE A 49 9.86 -11.61 6.63
C ILE A 49 10.48 -12.83 7.31
N LYS A 50 11.06 -13.77 6.57
CA LYS A 50 11.76 -14.92 7.15
C LYS A 50 13.00 -14.51 7.95
N ASP A 51 13.76 -13.55 7.43
CA ASP A 51 14.96 -13.06 8.10
C ASP A 51 14.57 -12.24 9.35
N LEU A 52 13.57 -11.38 9.26
CA LEU A 52 13.01 -10.63 10.38
C LEU A 52 12.50 -11.56 11.50
N ARG A 53 11.79 -12.64 11.15
CA ARG A 53 11.32 -13.63 12.11
C ARG A 53 12.46 -14.23 12.91
N LYS A 54 13.59 -14.57 12.28
CA LYS A 54 14.77 -15.11 12.97
C LYS A 54 15.35 -14.10 13.96
N GLU A 55 15.41 -12.82 13.59
CA GLU A 55 15.93 -11.78 14.47
C GLU A 55 15.04 -11.54 15.69
N ILE A 56 13.71 -11.48 15.49
CA ILE A 56 12.76 -11.35 16.59
C ILE A 56 12.82 -12.55 17.54
N GLN A 57 13.03 -13.76 17.01
CA GLN A 57 13.18 -14.95 17.83
C GLN A 57 14.52 -14.99 18.60
N ALA A 58 15.56 -14.32 18.08
CA ALA A 58 16.86 -14.21 18.71
C ALA A 58 16.96 -13.01 19.67
N ALA A 59 15.94 -12.14 19.71
CA ALA A 59 15.93 -10.97 20.58
C ALA A 59 16.02 -11.38 22.06
N PRO A 60 16.75 -10.63 22.89
CA PRO A 60 16.87 -10.92 24.32
C PRO A 60 15.51 -10.86 25.01
N PRO A 61 15.30 -11.66 26.08
CA PRO A 61 14.05 -11.66 26.80
C PRO A 61 13.75 -10.29 27.42
N VAL A 62 12.51 -9.84 27.25
CA VAL A 62 12.01 -8.58 27.84
C VAL A 62 11.57 -8.86 29.27
N THR A 63 12.05 -8.07 30.23
CA THR A 63 11.74 -8.25 31.66
C THR A 63 10.41 -7.63 32.08
N ASN A 64 9.91 -6.64 31.33
CA ASN A 64 8.62 -5.99 31.61
C ASN A 64 7.46 -6.88 31.14
N PRO A 65 6.49 -7.28 32.00
CA PRO A 65 5.41 -8.20 31.65
C PRO A 65 4.49 -7.71 30.53
N ALA A 66 4.23 -6.39 30.45
CA ALA A 66 3.40 -5.83 29.39
C ALA A 66 4.10 -5.90 28.03
N ARG A 67 5.37 -5.51 27.97
CA ARG A 67 6.20 -5.62 26.77
C ARG A 67 6.42 -7.07 26.35
N GLN A 68 6.58 -7.98 27.33
CA GLN A 68 6.70 -9.40 27.07
C GLN A 68 5.46 -9.96 26.36
N ARG A 69 4.25 -9.55 26.79
CA ARG A 69 3.00 -9.94 26.14
C ARG A 69 2.97 -9.45 24.69
N SER A 70 3.26 -8.16 24.44
CA SER A 70 3.30 -7.61 23.08
C SER A 70 4.35 -8.30 22.20
N LEU A 71 5.50 -8.67 22.76
CA LEU A 71 6.52 -9.44 22.03
C LEU A 71 6.00 -10.83 21.63
N TYR A 72 5.26 -11.53 22.49
CA TYR A 72 4.66 -12.83 22.14
C TYR A 72 3.61 -12.68 21.02
N VAL A 73 2.78 -11.64 21.06
CA VAL A 73 1.83 -11.37 19.99
C VAL A 73 2.57 -11.07 18.69
N ALA A 74 3.57 -10.20 18.70
CA ALA A 74 4.38 -9.90 17.53
C ALA A 74 5.12 -11.15 16.97
N GLN A 75 5.56 -12.07 17.84
CA GLN A 75 6.15 -13.34 17.41
C GLN A 75 5.14 -14.27 16.73
N ASP A 76 3.89 -14.27 17.17
CA ASP A 76 2.83 -15.07 16.52
C ASP A 76 2.42 -14.44 15.19
N ASP A 77 2.26 -13.13 15.13
CA ASP A 77 1.94 -12.39 13.91
C ASP A 77 3.00 -12.59 12.82
N ILE A 78 4.29 -12.48 13.16
CA ILE A 78 5.38 -12.70 12.20
C ILE A 78 5.40 -14.15 11.70
N ARG A 79 5.02 -15.11 12.54
CA ARG A 79 4.87 -16.52 12.15
C ARG A 79 3.76 -16.68 11.12
N ILE A 80 2.57 -16.11 11.38
CA ILE A 80 1.43 -16.16 10.47
C ILE A 80 1.76 -15.44 9.17
N MET A 81 2.37 -14.25 9.27
CA MET A 81 2.82 -13.46 8.11
C MET A 81 3.82 -14.24 7.26
N THR A 82 4.79 -14.93 7.88
CA THR A 82 5.76 -15.78 7.17
C THR A 82 5.07 -16.88 6.35
N ASN A 83 4.08 -17.54 6.94
CA ASN A 83 3.33 -18.60 6.26
C ASN A 83 2.50 -18.05 5.11
N THR A 84 1.81 -16.91 5.31
CA THR A 84 1.00 -16.26 4.28
C THR A 84 1.86 -15.71 3.14
N ALA A 85 3.04 -15.11 3.45
CA ALA A 85 4.00 -14.67 2.44
C ALA A 85 4.55 -15.84 1.61
N THR A 86 4.80 -16.98 2.27
CA THR A 86 5.22 -18.20 1.58
C THR A 86 4.12 -18.72 0.64
N LEU A 87 2.88 -18.70 1.09
CA LEU A 87 1.73 -19.09 0.26
C LEU A 87 1.61 -18.18 -0.96
N LEU A 88 1.67 -16.84 -0.78
CA LEU A 88 1.60 -15.87 -1.86
C LEU A 88 2.71 -16.10 -2.90
N ALA A 89 3.97 -16.20 -2.45
CA ALA A 89 5.10 -16.40 -3.34
C ALA A 89 4.99 -17.72 -4.12
N ASN A 90 4.55 -18.80 -3.49
CA ASN A 90 4.39 -20.10 -4.14
C ASN A 90 3.29 -20.08 -5.21
N LYS A 91 2.14 -19.44 -4.92
CA LYS A 91 1.05 -19.27 -5.87
C LYS A 91 1.50 -18.49 -7.10
N LEU A 92 2.18 -17.36 -6.88
CA LEU A 92 2.72 -16.54 -7.96
C LEU A 92 3.76 -17.28 -8.81
N LYS A 93 4.64 -18.08 -8.19
CA LYS A 93 5.58 -18.96 -8.91
C LYS A 93 4.89 -20.03 -9.74
N ALA A 94 3.75 -20.53 -9.28
CA ALA A 94 2.93 -21.47 -10.01
C ALA A 94 2.17 -20.82 -11.19
N GLY A 95 2.31 -19.50 -11.39
CA GLY A 95 1.64 -18.75 -12.45
C GLY A 95 0.22 -18.32 -12.10
N GLU A 96 -0.21 -18.46 -10.83
CA GLU A 96 -1.50 -17.97 -10.38
C GLU A 96 -1.55 -16.43 -10.50
N GLY A 97 -2.67 -15.91 -10.99
CA GLY A 97 -2.85 -14.50 -11.29
C GLY A 97 -3.33 -13.67 -10.10
N ARG A 98 -3.83 -12.47 -10.42
CA ARG A 98 -4.32 -11.49 -9.45
C ARG A 98 -5.43 -12.07 -8.58
N GLU A 99 -6.46 -12.66 -9.18
CA GLU A 99 -7.67 -13.12 -8.48
C GLU A 99 -7.35 -14.23 -7.47
N GLU A 100 -6.56 -15.21 -7.89
CA GLU A 100 -6.20 -16.37 -7.07
C GLU A 100 -5.28 -16.00 -5.89
N THR A 101 -4.55 -14.88 -6.02
CA THR A 101 -3.57 -14.44 -5.02
C THR A 101 -4.06 -13.26 -4.17
N PHE A 102 -5.17 -12.60 -4.56
CA PHE A 102 -5.73 -11.43 -3.90
C PHE A 102 -5.97 -11.63 -2.39
N ALA A 103 -6.60 -12.75 -2.02
CA ALA A 103 -6.91 -13.04 -0.62
C ALA A 103 -5.65 -13.13 0.26
N ALA A 104 -4.57 -13.74 -0.26
CA ALA A 104 -3.29 -13.84 0.44
C ALA A 104 -2.62 -12.47 0.59
N TRP A 105 -2.59 -11.67 -0.47
CA TRP A 105 -2.07 -10.30 -0.45
C TRP A 105 -2.84 -9.41 0.54
N ARG A 106 -4.19 -9.41 0.49
CA ARG A 106 -5.04 -8.63 1.41
C ARG A 106 -4.80 -9.00 2.87
N ARG A 107 -4.70 -10.32 3.17
CA ARG A 107 -4.38 -10.80 4.51
C ARG A 107 -3.03 -10.30 5.00
N LEU A 108 -2.01 -10.27 4.15
CA LEU A 108 -0.70 -9.72 4.48
C LEU A 108 -0.77 -8.23 4.83
N GLY A 109 -1.59 -7.46 4.14
CA GLY A 109 -1.82 -6.04 4.44
C GLY A 109 -2.39 -5.80 5.84
N LEU A 110 -3.32 -6.67 6.28
CA LEU A 110 -3.89 -6.62 7.64
C LEU A 110 -2.83 -7.02 8.68
N LEU A 111 -2.20 -8.18 8.50
CA LEU A 111 -1.16 -8.70 9.41
C LEU A 111 0.02 -7.73 9.56
N ARG A 112 0.39 -7.01 8.50
CA ARG A 112 1.45 -6.01 8.56
C ARG A 112 1.11 -4.89 9.53
N ARG A 113 -0.12 -4.36 9.47
CA ARG A 113 -0.56 -3.25 10.35
C ARG A 113 -0.59 -3.69 11.80
N GLU A 114 -1.16 -4.84 12.08
CA GLU A 114 -1.23 -5.43 13.42
C GLU A 114 0.16 -5.67 13.99
N PHE A 115 1.03 -6.31 13.21
CA PHE A 115 2.42 -6.58 13.59
C PHE A 115 3.23 -5.31 13.86
N GLU A 116 3.12 -4.27 13.02
CA GLU A 116 3.80 -2.99 13.24
C GLU A 116 3.36 -2.31 14.54
N GLU A 117 2.07 -2.41 14.88
CA GLU A 117 1.52 -1.85 16.11
C GLU A 117 2.03 -2.61 17.34
N ASP A 118 1.99 -3.94 17.32
CA ASP A 118 2.44 -4.76 18.44
C ASP A 118 3.96 -4.73 18.61
N ALA A 119 4.72 -4.61 17.54
CA ALA A 119 6.15 -4.38 17.58
C ALA A 119 6.51 -3.05 18.28
N ARG A 120 5.77 -1.97 18.02
CA ARG A 120 5.94 -0.68 18.73
C ARG A 120 5.60 -0.79 20.20
N LYS A 121 4.51 -1.48 20.56
CA LYS A 121 4.12 -1.72 21.97
C LYS A 121 5.14 -2.58 22.73
N ALA A 122 5.79 -3.49 22.04
CA ALA A 122 6.86 -4.33 22.60
C ALA A 122 8.16 -3.55 22.82
N ASP A 123 8.27 -2.33 22.31
CA ASP A 123 9.49 -1.51 22.35
C ASP A 123 10.70 -2.28 21.75
N ILE A 124 10.49 -2.83 20.56
CA ILE A 124 11.51 -3.56 19.81
C ILE A 124 12.60 -2.56 19.36
N GLU A 125 13.84 -3.01 19.34
CA GLU A 125 15.00 -2.21 18.92
C GLU A 125 14.77 -1.50 17.59
N ASP A 126 15.20 -0.24 17.50
CA ASP A 126 15.02 0.60 16.30
C ASP A 126 15.57 -0.05 15.02
N ALA A 127 16.68 -0.80 15.14
CA ALA A 127 17.26 -1.52 14.01
C ALA A 127 16.32 -2.62 13.46
N ILE A 128 15.60 -3.32 14.33
CA ILE A 128 14.60 -4.32 13.94
C ILE A 128 13.35 -3.61 13.40
N MET A 129 12.92 -2.51 14.05
CA MET A 129 11.81 -1.70 13.57
C MET A 129 12.05 -1.17 12.15
N ALA A 130 13.23 -0.68 11.85
CA ALA A 130 13.60 -0.24 10.50
C ALA A 130 13.46 -1.37 9.45
N LYS A 131 13.77 -2.62 9.81
CA LYS A 131 13.59 -3.78 8.93
C LYS A 131 12.12 -4.16 8.76
N ILE A 132 11.31 -4.01 9.82
CA ILE A 132 9.85 -4.19 9.75
C ILE A 132 9.27 -3.23 8.72
N LEU A 133 9.59 -1.94 8.81
CA LEU A 133 9.11 -0.91 7.89
C LEU A 133 9.57 -1.18 6.45
N LYS A 134 10.85 -1.54 6.27
CA LYS A 134 11.40 -1.89 4.96
C LYS A 134 10.71 -3.12 4.34
N ALA A 135 10.38 -4.13 5.13
CA ALA A 135 9.59 -5.26 4.65
C ALA A 135 8.17 -4.81 4.26
N GLY A 136 7.56 -3.93 5.05
CA GLY A 136 6.26 -3.32 4.74
C GLY A 136 6.24 -2.59 3.40
N GLU A 137 7.29 -1.86 3.05
CA GLU A 137 7.44 -1.18 1.75
C GLU A 137 7.40 -2.18 0.57
N LEU A 138 7.97 -3.37 0.71
CA LEU A 138 7.89 -4.40 -0.33
C LEU A 138 6.45 -4.85 -0.56
N LEU A 139 5.66 -5.00 0.50
CA LEU A 139 4.25 -5.33 0.37
C LEU A 139 3.44 -4.19 -0.27
N ILE A 140 3.74 -2.94 0.08
CA ILE A 140 3.12 -1.75 -0.52
C ILE A 140 3.41 -1.68 -2.02
N ARG A 141 4.58 -2.07 -2.48
CA ARG A 141 4.93 -2.12 -3.92
C ARG A 141 4.07 -3.09 -4.73
N LEU A 142 3.36 -4.02 -4.06
CA LEU A 142 2.38 -4.88 -4.70
C LEU A 142 1.00 -4.21 -4.86
N THR A 143 0.70 -3.17 -4.08
CA THR A 143 -0.62 -2.52 -4.05
C THR A 143 -1.13 -2.12 -5.43
N PRO A 144 -0.35 -1.47 -6.33
CA PRO A 144 -0.84 -1.06 -7.64
C PRO A 144 -1.31 -2.23 -8.53
N TYR A 145 -0.84 -3.44 -8.25
CA TYR A 145 -1.25 -4.65 -8.98
C TYR A 145 -2.53 -5.27 -8.46
N TYR A 146 -2.95 -4.94 -7.22
CA TYR A 146 -4.10 -5.56 -6.55
C TYR A 146 -5.25 -4.59 -6.27
N GLN A 147 -4.95 -3.31 -6.05
CA GLN A 147 -5.93 -2.27 -5.75
C GLN A 147 -5.67 -1.02 -6.57
N SER A 148 -6.74 -0.32 -6.99
CA SER A 148 -6.64 1.06 -7.45
C SER A 148 -6.34 1.99 -6.26
N GLU A 149 -5.80 3.19 -6.54
CA GLU A 149 -5.52 4.18 -5.48
C GLU A 149 -6.80 4.60 -4.75
N GLU A 150 -7.96 4.56 -5.41
CA GLU A 150 -9.26 4.88 -4.85
C GLU A 150 -9.69 3.86 -3.79
N GLU A 151 -9.46 2.56 -4.03
CA GLU A 151 -9.77 1.49 -3.08
C GLU A 151 -8.76 1.40 -1.92
N ALA A 152 -7.57 1.98 -2.07
CA ALA A 152 -6.54 1.98 -1.04
C ALA A 152 -6.74 3.09 0.01
N SER A 153 -7.65 4.05 -0.25
CA SER A 153 -7.89 5.23 0.59
C SER A 153 -9.04 5.07 1.58
N ASP A 154 -9.86 4.01 1.44
CA ASP A 154 -10.96 3.62 2.33
C ASP A 154 -10.48 2.57 3.36
#